data_600b893b3dad8a75589567e76fa6abb5
#
_entry.id   600b893b3dad8a75589567e76fa6abb5
#
_cell.length_a   1.000
_cell.length_b   1.000
_cell.length_c   1.000
_cell.angle_alpha   90.00
_cell.angle_beta   90.00
_cell.angle_gamma   90.00
#
_symmetry.space_group_name_H-M   'P 1'
#
loop_
_entity.id
_entity.type
_entity.pdbx_description
1 polymer ?
#
loop_
_entity_poly.entity_id
_entity_poly.type
_entity_poly.pdbx_seq_one_letter_code
_entity_poly.pdbx_strand_id
1 'polypeptide(L)'
;MYFCVFLEEKMSKKHDDSYSHVLKYTSLFGGVQVLSIMIGLVRNKAMALFLGAAGMGFNALLISMQNFASQCTNLGISFGAVPRLSELHEHQDDEKLHYYVQVVRLWSMIAAVLGLLFCVIVSPLMNQLSFTWGDHTLHYAMLALAVAMIAITGGETAIMKATRQLGRLAIAQIFTVIVSLIVSVPLYYYYSHSGVVPAIVLIAFATMLITLFYSYRTFPFRFDFHRSMLRDGASMIRLGVAFVLAAAIGSASEVAIRAYLNVVGSMDDVGLYNAAFMITITYAGLVFSAMETDYFPRLSGVANDYEATNSIVNKQIEVSLLLLAPMLVALMMVLPMLIPILFSNEFLPVVGMAQVAVLAMYFKVLTMPVSYITLARRLSLSFLLLESSYYVILVLAIVCCFQCWGLWGTGLAIVIAHVLENVLVMGYATWKYGYRITSAVLRYAAFQLTIGFGAFAVTMLCEGFLYWITEAALTIVSTAYSIHVLRQKTHLWERLRSKLRI
;
A
#
# COMPACT_ATOMS: atom_id res chain seq x y z
N MET A 1 -23.11 4.96 46.98
CA MET A 1 -23.97 4.63 45.83
C MET A 1 -23.97 5.74 44.77
N TYR A 2 -24.16 7.02 45.10
CA TYR A 2 -24.11 8.12 44.14
C TYR A 2 -22.76 8.33 43.44
N PHE A 3 -21.63 8.02 44.07
CA PHE A 3 -20.29 8.19 43.50
C PHE A 3 -19.94 7.13 42.43
N CYS A 4 -20.47 5.90 42.58
CA CYS A 4 -20.32 4.84 41.57
C CYS A 4 -21.13 5.15 40.31
N VAL A 5 -22.37 5.65 40.46
CA VAL A 5 -23.22 6.04 39.30
C VAL A 5 -22.62 7.21 38.54
N PHE A 6 -21.99 8.19 39.24
CA PHE A 6 -21.32 9.32 38.61
C PHE A 6 -20.04 8.93 37.88
N LEU A 7 -19.31 7.92 38.39
CA LEU A 7 -18.14 7.35 37.68
C LEU A 7 -18.53 6.51 36.48
N GLU A 8 -19.60 5.71 36.57
CA GLU A 8 -20.13 4.95 35.43
C GLU A 8 -20.68 5.87 34.33
N GLU A 9 -21.38 6.95 34.69
CA GLU A 9 -21.89 7.93 33.73
C GLU A 9 -20.76 8.73 33.04
N LYS A 10 -19.68 9.05 33.80
CA LYS A 10 -18.48 9.70 33.25
C LYS A 10 -17.62 8.78 32.42
N MET A 11 -17.55 7.49 32.77
CA MET A 11 -16.88 6.46 31.95
C MET A 11 -17.69 6.12 30.69
N SER A 12 -19.01 6.05 30.77
CA SER A 12 -19.91 5.83 29.63
C SER A 12 -19.84 7.00 28.63
N LYS A 13 -19.89 8.27 29.09
CA LYS A 13 -19.72 9.44 28.23
C LYS A 13 -18.33 9.50 27.59
N LYS A 14 -17.27 9.11 28.31
CA LYS A 14 -15.91 9.09 27.77
C LYS A 14 -15.71 7.95 26.74
N HIS A 15 -16.48 6.88 26.85
CA HIS A 15 -16.49 5.76 25.91
C HIS A 15 -17.29 6.11 24.64
N ASP A 16 -18.41 6.81 24.76
CA ASP A 16 -19.24 7.27 23.63
C ASP A 16 -18.52 8.35 22.83
N ASP A 17 -17.82 9.28 23.49
CA ASP A 17 -17.00 10.30 22.82
C ASP A 17 -15.80 9.67 22.10
N SER A 18 -15.17 8.65 22.67
CA SER A 18 -14.06 7.94 22.01
C SER A 18 -14.53 7.18 20.76
N TYR A 19 -15.70 6.54 20.83
CA TYR A 19 -16.25 5.79 19.69
C TYR A 19 -16.70 6.68 18.55
N SER A 20 -17.37 7.79 18.87
CA SER A 20 -17.80 8.79 17.89
C SER A 20 -16.60 9.47 17.24
N HIS A 21 -15.53 9.75 17.99
CA HIS A 21 -14.28 10.31 17.51
C HIS A 21 -13.57 9.35 16.54
N VAL A 22 -13.42 8.07 16.90
CA VAL A 22 -12.83 7.06 16.01
C VAL A 22 -13.64 6.92 14.73
N LEU A 23 -14.97 6.81 14.82
CA LEU A 23 -15.84 6.67 13.65
C LEU A 23 -15.74 7.88 12.72
N LYS A 24 -15.70 9.09 13.28
CA LYS A 24 -15.58 10.36 12.52
C LYS A 24 -14.28 10.41 11.74
N TYR A 25 -13.15 10.08 12.33
CA TYR A 25 -11.85 10.15 11.66
C TYR A 25 -11.65 8.98 10.71
N THR A 26 -12.13 7.77 11.03
CA THR A 26 -12.09 6.64 10.10
C THR A 26 -12.90 6.92 8.84
N SER A 27 -14.11 7.49 8.97
CA SER A 27 -14.93 7.87 7.81
C SER A 27 -14.31 9.04 7.03
N LEU A 28 -13.69 10.01 7.71
CA LEU A 28 -12.97 11.11 7.05
C LEU A 28 -11.80 10.59 6.22
N PHE A 29 -10.92 9.74 6.80
CA PHE A 29 -9.80 9.16 6.06
C PHE A 29 -10.26 8.22 4.95
N GLY A 30 -11.31 7.44 5.17
CA GLY A 30 -11.95 6.63 4.13
C GLY A 30 -12.42 7.48 2.95
N GLY A 31 -13.09 8.61 3.22
CA GLY A 31 -13.52 9.55 2.19
C GLY A 31 -12.35 10.20 1.45
N VAL A 32 -11.29 10.61 2.15
CA VAL A 32 -10.06 11.12 1.55
C VAL A 32 -9.39 10.08 0.66
N GLN A 33 -9.37 8.82 1.09
CA GLN A 33 -8.79 7.74 0.31
C GLN A 33 -9.57 7.49 -0.99
N VAL A 34 -10.91 7.45 -0.92
CA VAL A 34 -11.75 7.33 -2.12
C VAL A 34 -11.51 8.48 -3.08
N LEU A 35 -11.49 9.72 -2.59
CA LEU A 35 -11.21 10.91 -3.41
C LEU A 35 -9.81 10.84 -4.04
N SER A 36 -8.81 10.39 -3.29
CA SER A 36 -7.43 10.23 -3.78
C SER A 36 -7.36 9.20 -4.90
N ILE A 37 -8.10 8.09 -4.78
CA ILE A 37 -8.21 7.08 -5.85
C ILE A 37 -8.86 7.67 -7.09
N MET A 38 -9.98 8.36 -6.95
CA MET A 38 -10.70 8.96 -8.08
C MET A 38 -9.82 9.96 -8.85
N ILE A 39 -9.17 10.87 -8.14
CA ILE A 39 -8.25 11.85 -8.75
C ILE A 39 -7.03 11.15 -9.34
N GLY A 40 -6.51 10.12 -8.67
CA GLY A 40 -5.43 9.28 -9.18
C GLY A 40 -5.78 8.61 -10.51
N LEU A 41 -7.00 8.07 -10.64
CA LEU A 41 -7.51 7.50 -11.89
C LEU A 41 -7.56 8.53 -13.02
N VAL A 42 -8.06 9.74 -12.75
CA VAL A 42 -8.08 10.83 -13.73
C VAL A 42 -6.66 11.21 -14.18
N ARG A 43 -5.72 11.31 -13.23
CA ARG A 43 -4.32 11.60 -13.53
C ARG A 43 -3.69 10.50 -14.37
N ASN A 44 -3.92 9.23 -14.05
CA ASN A 44 -3.39 8.09 -14.78
C ASN A 44 -3.98 8.01 -16.20
N LYS A 45 -5.27 8.32 -16.34
CA LYS A 45 -5.93 8.47 -17.66
C LYS A 45 -5.26 9.56 -18.49
N ALA A 46 -5.04 10.73 -17.92
CA ALA A 46 -4.37 11.83 -18.58
C ALA A 46 -2.93 11.43 -19.00
N MET A 47 -2.19 10.76 -18.11
CA MET A 47 -0.86 10.25 -18.41
C MET A 47 -0.89 9.25 -19.57
N ALA A 48 -1.79 8.28 -19.57
CA ALA A 48 -1.95 7.29 -20.62
C ALA A 48 -2.30 7.92 -21.98
N LEU A 49 -3.13 8.99 -21.98
CA LEU A 49 -3.53 9.68 -23.22
C LEU A 49 -2.44 10.58 -23.80
N PHE A 50 -1.66 11.25 -22.94
CA PHE A 50 -0.67 12.23 -23.40
C PHE A 50 0.73 11.65 -23.58
N LEU A 51 1.08 10.62 -22.81
CA LEU A 51 2.42 10.03 -22.80
C LEU A 51 2.46 8.61 -23.37
N GLY A 52 1.30 7.94 -23.52
CA GLY A 52 1.24 6.54 -23.94
C GLY A 52 1.81 5.56 -22.92
N ALA A 53 2.00 4.31 -23.35
CA ALA A 53 2.55 3.25 -22.51
C ALA A 53 4.01 3.54 -22.12
N ALA A 54 4.86 3.95 -23.07
CA ALA A 54 6.25 4.28 -22.83
C ALA A 54 6.42 5.39 -21.78
N GLY A 55 5.65 6.47 -21.88
CA GLY A 55 5.74 7.57 -20.90
C GLY A 55 5.23 7.18 -19.52
N MET A 56 4.22 6.31 -19.45
CA MET A 56 3.76 5.74 -18.19
C MET A 56 4.81 4.81 -17.57
N GLY A 57 5.53 4.04 -18.40
CA GLY A 57 6.65 3.21 -17.99
C GLY A 57 7.82 4.04 -17.44
N PHE A 58 8.19 5.10 -18.16
CA PHE A 58 9.23 6.03 -17.74
C PHE A 58 8.91 6.66 -16.38
N ASN A 59 7.69 7.17 -16.20
CA ASN A 59 7.24 7.70 -14.92
C ASN A 59 7.28 6.65 -13.81
N ALA A 60 6.82 5.41 -14.08
CA ALA A 60 6.81 4.32 -13.10
C ALA A 60 8.22 3.94 -12.65
N LEU A 61 9.18 3.89 -13.57
CA LEU A 61 10.58 3.61 -13.27
C LEU A 61 11.20 4.71 -12.39
N LEU A 62 10.98 5.98 -12.73
CA LEU A 62 11.47 7.11 -11.93
C LEU A 62 10.85 7.15 -10.53
N ILE A 63 9.54 6.91 -10.41
CA ILE A 63 8.86 6.85 -9.10
C ILE A 63 9.36 5.67 -8.27
N SER A 64 9.60 4.49 -8.87
CA SER A 64 10.15 3.35 -8.12
C SER A 64 11.54 3.66 -7.59
N MET A 65 12.38 4.35 -8.36
CA MET A 65 13.69 4.80 -7.93
C MET A 65 13.62 5.86 -6.82
N GLN A 66 12.71 6.83 -6.95
CA GLN A 66 12.44 7.82 -5.91
C GLN A 66 12.00 7.14 -4.60
N ASN A 67 11.11 6.15 -4.67
CA ASN A 67 10.66 5.40 -3.51
C ASN A 67 11.81 4.61 -2.87
N PHE A 68 12.62 3.94 -3.67
CA PHE A 68 13.79 3.21 -3.19
C PHE A 68 14.78 4.14 -2.46
N ALA A 69 15.16 5.25 -3.08
CA ALA A 69 16.05 6.23 -2.47
C ALA A 69 15.46 6.80 -1.17
N SER A 70 14.16 7.13 -1.17
CA SER A 70 13.45 7.59 0.02
C SER A 70 13.44 6.55 1.12
N GLN A 71 13.16 5.27 0.84
CA GLN A 71 13.19 4.22 1.85
C GLN A 71 14.59 3.98 2.42
N CYS A 72 15.63 4.03 1.59
CA CYS A 72 17.01 3.88 2.06
C CYS A 72 17.47 5.02 2.98
N THR A 73 16.93 6.23 2.81
CA THR A 73 17.46 7.44 3.45
C THR A 73 16.54 8.08 4.50
N ASN A 74 15.29 7.62 4.64
CA ASN A 74 14.32 8.20 5.59
C ASN A 74 14.58 7.86 7.06
N LEU A 75 15.57 7.02 7.36
CA LEU A 75 16.01 6.64 8.71
C LEU A 75 14.88 6.10 9.62
N GLY A 76 13.74 5.71 9.06
CA GLY A 76 12.59 5.22 9.82
C GLY A 76 11.87 6.27 10.68
N ILE A 77 12.10 7.54 10.42
CA ILE A 77 11.56 8.67 11.21
C ILE A 77 10.04 8.59 11.28
N SER A 78 9.36 8.30 10.16
CA SER A 78 7.90 8.22 10.09
C SER A 78 7.28 7.18 11.03
N PHE A 79 8.02 6.13 11.39
CA PHE A 79 7.58 5.08 12.31
C PHE A 79 8.14 5.30 13.73
N GLY A 80 9.42 5.61 13.85
CA GLY A 80 10.15 5.70 15.11
C GLY A 80 9.78 6.93 15.96
N ALA A 81 9.36 8.04 15.31
CA ALA A 81 9.00 9.27 16.01
C ALA A 81 7.62 9.20 16.69
N VAL A 82 6.67 8.50 16.07
CA VAL A 82 5.25 8.52 16.48
C VAL A 82 5.03 8.05 17.92
N PRO A 83 5.60 6.91 18.40
CA PRO A 83 5.33 6.45 19.76
C PRO A 83 5.74 7.46 20.82
N ARG A 84 6.94 8.03 20.70
CA ARG A 84 7.46 9.00 21.68
C ARG A 84 6.71 10.32 21.67
N LEU A 85 6.41 10.84 20.47
CA LEU A 85 5.60 12.06 20.34
C LEU A 85 4.19 11.87 20.90
N SER A 86 3.56 10.71 20.65
CA SER A 86 2.22 10.40 21.19
C SER A 86 2.23 10.31 22.71
N GLU A 87 3.23 9.67 23.29
CA GLU A 87 3.42 9.58 24.75
C GLU A 87 3.52 10.97 25.38
N LEU A 88 4.39 11.84 24.83
CA LEU A 88 4.57 13.21 25.33
C LEU A 88 3.29 14.05 25.18
N HIS A 89 2.57 13.86 24.08
CA HIS A 89 1.30 14.55 23.86
C HIS A 89 0.20 14.08 24.83
N GLU A 90 0.13 12.78 25.16
CA GLU A 90 -0.84 12.24 26.14
C GLU A 90 -0.55 12.70 27.56
N HIS A 91 0.72 12.82 27.93
CA HIS A 91 1.15 13.31 29.24
C HIS A 91 1.07 14.84 29.37
N GLN A 92 0.67 15.57 28.30
CA GLN A 92 0.58 17.04 28.28
C GLN A 92 1.89 17.73 28.68
N ASP A 93 3.03 17.12 28.38
CA ASP A 93 4.36 17.71 28.62
C ASP A 93 4.76 18.56 27.40
N ASP A 94 4.18 19.75 27.32
CA ASP A 94 4.31 20.64 26.17
C ASP A 94 5.77 21.05 25.90
N GLU A 95 6.59 21.22 26.93
CA GLU A 95 7.99 21.62 26.78
C GLU A 95 8.80 20.50 26.10
N LYS A 96 8.69 19.28 26.61
CA LYS A 96 9.38 18.14 26.01
C LYS A 96 8.79 17.77 24.66
N LEU A 97 7.50 17.95 24.44
CA LEU A 97 6.86 17.75 23.15
C LEU A 97 7.44 18.71 22.10
N HIS A 98 7.54 20.00 22.41
CA HIS A 98 8.15 20.98 21.51
C HIS A 98 9.62 20.67 21.22
N TYR A 99 10.38 20.28 22.25
CA TYR A 99 11.77 19.86 22.07
C TYR A 99 11.87 18.65 21.12
N TYR A 100 11.06 17.61 21.34
CA TYR A 100 11.13 16.40 20.54
C TYR A 100 10.62 16.62 19.10
N VAL A 101 9.69 17.53 18.88
CA VAL A 101 9.31 18.00 17.52
C VAL A 101 10.53 18.57 16.79
N GLN A 102 11.39 19.38 17.46
CA GLN A 102 12.61 19.89 16.84
C GLN A 102 13.63 18.77 16.57
N VAL A 103 13.71 17.76 17.44
CA VAL A 103 14.54 16.55 17.21
C VAL A 103 14.08 15.84 15.91
N VAL A 104 12.79 15.63 15.73
CA VAL A 104 12.24 14.98 14.52
C VAL A 104 12.54 15.81 13.27
N ARG A 105 12.38 17.14 13.32
CA ARG A 105 12.69 18.06 12.22
C ARG A 105 14.17 18.02 11.85
N LEU A 106 15.05 18.08 12.84
CA LEU A 106 16.50 17.97 12.62
C LEU A 106 16.86 16.69 11.89
N TRP A 107 16.35 15.56 12.37
CA TRP A 107 16.62 14.26 11.76
C TRP A 107 16.00 14.11 10.37
N SER A 108 14.84 14.74 10.12
CA SER A 108 14.24 14.81 8.79
C SER A 108 15.07 15.64 7.82
N MET A 109 15.72 16.73 8.29
CA MET A 109 16.67 17.48 7.48
C MET A 109 17.95 16.68 7.18
N ILE A 110 18.45 15.91 8.15
CA ILE A 110 19.59 15.00 7.94
C ILE A 110 19.20 13.93 6.90
N ALA A 111 18.03 13.33 7.03
CA ALA A 111 17.51 12.36 6.05
C ALA A 111 17.35 12.99 4.65
N ALA A 112 16.91 14.24 4.56
CA ALA A 112 16.80 14.98 3.31
C ALA A 112 18.16 15.18 2.63
N VAL A 113 19.18 15.57 3.39
CA VAL A 113 20.54 15.70 2.88
C VAL A 113 21.13 14.35 2.46
N LEU A 114 20.91 13.30 3.27
CA LEU A 114 21.33 11.94 2.91
C LEU A 114 20.64 11.45 1.64
N GLY A 115 19.34 11.73 1.48
CA GLY A 115 18.57 11.39 0.28
C GLY A 115 19.06 12.09 -0.95
N LEU A 116 19.37 13.39 -0.83
CA LEU A 116 19.96 14.18 -1.90
C LEU A 116 21.31 13.62 -2.34
N LEU A 117 22.21 13.38 -1.40
CA LEU A 117 23.54 12.82 -1.68
C LEU A 117 23.42 11.41 -2.27
N PHE A 118 22.57 10.56 -1.72
CA PHE A 118 22.35 9.21 -2.21
C PHE A 118 21.90 9.21 -3.67
N CYS A 119 20.88 10.00 -4.02
CA CYS A 119 20.39 10.08 -5.41
C CYS A 119 21.46 10.58 -6.38
N VAL A 120 22.21 11.61 -6.01
CA VAL A 120 23.27 12.14 -6.89
C VAL A 120 24.39 11.12 -7.08
N ILE A 121 24.83 10.46 -6.02
CA ILE A 121 25.93 9.47 -6.08
C ILE A 121 25.49 8.22 -6.87
N VAL A 122 24.24 7.77 -6.67
CA VAL A 122 23.74 6.52 -7.25
C VAL A 122 23.16 6.73 -8.65
N SER A 123 22.93 7.99 -9.09
CA SER A 123 22.32 8.30 -10.40
C SER A 123 23.06 7.69 -11.60
N PRO A 124 24.41 7.67 -11.73
CA PRO A 124 25.09 7.04 -12.84
C PRO A 124 24.87 5.52 -12.87
N LEU A 125 24.91 4.88 -11.69
CA LEU A 125 24.67 3.44 -11.56
C LEU A 125 23.24 3.09 -11.97
N MET A 126 22.24 3.88 -11.53
CA MET A 126 20.85 3.66 -11.89
C MET A 126 20.61 3.85 -13.39
N ASN A 127 21.26 4.84 -14.00
CA ASN A 127 21.20 5.00 -15.45
C ASN A 127 21.70 3.74 -16.17
N GLN A 128 22.88 3.23 -15.80
CA GLN A 128 23.45 2.04 -16.41
C GLN A 128 22.60 0.77 -16.22
N LEU A 129 21.98 0.62 -15.06
CA LEU A 129 21.14 -0.55 -14.76
C LEU A 129 19.74 -0.49 -15.39
N SER A 130 19.23 0.72 -15.61
CA SER A 130 17.83 0.90 -16.01
C SER A 130 17.65 1.21 -17.48
N PHE A 131 18.65 1.80 -18.16
CA PHE A 131 18.53 2.24 -19.54
C PHE A 131 19.66 1.69 -20.41
N THR A 132 19.29 1.19 -21.58
CA THR A 132 20.22 0.79 -22.66
C THR A 132 20.40 1.89 -23.71
N TRP A 133 19.64 3.00 -23.60
CA TRP A 133 19.61 4.10 -24.53
C TRP A 133 19.58 5.44 -23.80
N GLY A 134 20.27 6.43 -24.35
CA GLY A 134 20.32 7.78 -23.77
C GLY A 134 21.07 7.88 -22.45
N ASP A 135 21.30 9.12 -22.00
CA ASP A 135 21.83 9.42 -20.69
C ASP A 135 20.75 10.07 -19.84
N HIS A 136 20.22 9.32 -18.89
CA HIS A 136 19.20 9.75 -17.94
C HIS A 136 19.77 10.07 -16.55
N THR A 137 21.10 10.15 -16.41
CA THR A 137 21.77 10.46 -15.13
C THR A 137 21.24 11.75 -14.51
N LEU A 138 21.04 12.80 -15.34
CA LEU A 138 20.49 14.07 -14.89
C LEU A 138 19.05 13.92 -14.36
N HIS A 139 18.21 13.11 -15.01
CA HIS A 139 16.85 12.85 -14.55
C HIS A 139 16.84 12.22 -13.16
N TYR A 140 17.69 11.21 -12.92
CA TYR A 140 17.85 10.61 -11.59
C TYR A 140 18.44 11.59 -10.56
N ALA A 141 19.41 12.42 -10.95
CA ALA A 141 19.97 13.44 -10.07
C ALA A 141 18.92 14.50 -9.67
N MET A 142 18.01 14.87 -10.59
CA MET A 142 16.92 15.79 -10.28
C MET A 142 15.91 15.21 -9.27
N LEU A 143 15.71 13.88 -9.25
CA LEU A 143 14.89 13.22 -8.23
C LEU A 143 15.43 13.43 -6.80
N ALA A 144 16.71 13.75 -6.63
CA ALA A 144 17.30 14.06 -5.34
C ALA A 144 16.52 15.15 -4.59
N LEU A 145 16.06 16.18 -5.32
CA LEU A 145 15.22 17.23 -4.74
C LEU A 145 13.88 16.68 -4.23
N ALA A 146 13.24 15.82 -5.02
CA ALA A 146 11.99 15.20 -4.61
C ALA A 146 12.16 14.30 -3.38
N VAL A 147 13.23 13.48 -3.32
CA VAL A 147 13.55 12.62 -2.16
C VAL A 147 13.80 13.45 -0.90
N ALA A 148 14.55 14.54 -1.01
CA ALA A 148 14.78 15.45 0.11
C ALA A 148 13.46 16.07 0.65
N MET A 149 12.58 16.51 -0.26
CA MET A 149 11.26 17.07 0.10
C MET A 149 10.36 16.01 0.75
N ILE A 150 10.39 14.77 0.28
CA ILE A 150 9.64 13.64 0.86
C ILE A 150 10.12 13.34 2.27
N ALA A 151 11.41 13.38 2.54
CA ALA A 151 11.98 13.16 3.88
C ALA A 151 11.46 14.22 4.88
N ILE A 152 11.45 15.49 4.50
CA ILE A 152 10.89 16.58 5.31
C ILE A 152 9.40 16.38 5.54
N THR A 153 8.65 16.08 4.48
CA THR A 153 7.20 15.84 4.54
C THR A 153 6.87 14.65 5.46
N GLY A 154 7.69 13.60 5.43
CA GLY A 154 7.54 12.41 6.28
C GLY A 154 7.65 12.72 7.77
N GLY A 155 8.61 13.55 8.17
CA GLY A 155 8.76 13.99 9.55
C GLY A 155 7.59 14.84 10.05
N GLU A 156 7.15 15.83 9.27
CA GLU A 156 5.99 16.65 9.64
C GLU A 156 4.68 15.84 9.67
N THR A 157 4.53 14.88 8.77
CA THR A 157 3.39 13.95 8.79
C THR A 157 3.40 13.08 10.05
N ALA A 158 4.57 12.62 10.51
CA ALA A 158 4.69 11.88 11.76
C ALA A 158 4.30 12.73 12.98
N ILE A 159 4.73 13.99 13.01
CA ILE A 159 4.35 14.96 14.05
C ILE A 159 2.83 15.13 14.08
N MET A 160 2.20 15.40 12.91
CA MET A 160 0.74 15.60 12.84
C MET A 160 -0.05 14.36 13.24
N LYS A 161 0.43 13.15 12.89
CA LYS A 161 -0.18 11.87 13.31
C LYS A 161 -0.11 11.68 14.82
N ALA A 162 1.09 11.85 15.39
CA ALA A 162 1.34 11.65 16.81
C ALA A 162 0.58 12.64 17.71
N THR A 163 0.41 13.86 17.26
CA THR A 163 -0.31 14.93 17.96
C THR A 163 -1.81 14.96 17.63
N ARG A 164 -2.34 13.89 17.03
CA ARG A 164 -3.76 13.69 16.69
C ARG A 164 -4.37 14.80 15.83
N GLN A 165 -3.57 15.50 15.01
CA GLN A 165 -4.04 16.52 14.07
C GLN A 165 -4.62 15.90 12.78
N LEU A 166 -5.41 14.84 12.95
CA LEU A 166 -5.89 14.00 11.85
C LEU A 166 -6.73 14.77 10.83
N GLY A 167 -7.53 15.72 11.29
CA GLY A 167 -8.35 16.56 10.39
C GLY A 167 -7.49 17.45 9.46
N ARG A 168 -6.43 18.07 9.99
CA ARG A 168 -5.51 18.88 9.19
C ARG A 168 -4.71 18.02 8.21
N LEU A 169 -4.28 16.82 8.65
CA LEU A 169 -3.60 15.86 7.79
C LEU A 169 -4.50 15.43 6.62
N ALA A 170 -5.78 15.15 6.88
CA ALA A 170 -6.75 14.79 5.85
C ALA A 170 -6.93 15.92 4.82
N ILE A 171 -7.05 17.17 5.28
CA ILE A 171 -7.16 18.35 4.40
C ILE A 171 -5.88 18.52 3.58
N ALA A 172 -4.70 18.40 4.21
CA ALA A 172 -3.42 18.46 3.50
C ALA A 172 -3.31 17.39 2.40
N GLN A 173 -3.76 16.17 2.66
CA GLN A 173 -3.79 15.09 1.65
C GLN A 173 -4.72 15.41 0.49
N ILE A 174 -5.92 15.98 0.74
CA ILE A 174 -6.85 16.41 -0.32
C ILE A 174 -6.18 17.45 -1.21
N PHE A 175 -5.60 18.50 -0.62
CA PHE A 175 -4.91 19.54 -1.39
C PHE A 175 -3.74 18.97 -2.19
N THR A 176 -2.94 18.07 -1.61
CA THR A 176 -1.83 17.40 -2.31
C THR A 176 -2.32 16.66 -3.55
N VAL A 177 -3.41 15.89 -3.44
CA VAL A 177 -3.94 15.11 -4.56
C VAL A 177 -4.50 16.03 -5.66
N ILE A 178 -5.21 17.10 -5.30
CA ILE A 178 -5.72 18.11 -6.24
C ILE A 178 -4.55 18.80 -6.95
N VAL A 179 -3.55 19.26 -6.20
CA VAL A 179 -2.37 19.92 -6.78
C VAL A 179 -1.59 18.97 -7.68
N SER A 180 -1.49 17.68 -7.32
CA SER A 180 -0.84 16.69 -8.16
C SER A 180 -1.48 16.59 -9.55
N LEU A 181 -2.82 16.67 -9.64
CA LEU A 181 -3.54 16.68 -10.91
C LEU A 181 -3.29 17.99 -11.69
N ILE A 182 -3.43 19.15 -11.02
CA ILE A 182 -3.26 20.46 -11.63
C ILE A 182 -1.84 20.68 -12.18
N VAL A 183 -0.82 20.13 -11.50
CA VAL A 183 0.58 20.24 -11.92
C VAL A 183 0.90 19.23 -13.02
N SER A 184 0.53 17.97 -12.85
CA SER A 184 0.96 16.91 -13.77
C SER A 184 0.29 17.00 -15.14
N VAL A 185 -1.02 17.26 -15.19
CA VAL A 185 -1.76 17.23 -16.47
C VAL A 185 -1.27 18.27 -17.47
N PRO A 186 -1.09 19.57 -17.13
CA PRO A 186 -0.51 20.53 -18.05
C PRO A 186 0.92 20.19 -18.47
N LEU A 187 1.75 19.71 -17.53
CA LEU A 187 3.13 19.35 -17.86
C LEU A 187 3.19 18.18 -18.85
N TYR A 188 2.33 17.17 -18.70
CA TYR A 188 2.25 16.05 -19.64
C TYR A 188 1.71 16.51 -21.00
N TYR A 189 0.75 17.43 -21.03
CA TYR A 189 0.16 17.93 -22.26
C TYR A 189 1.15 18.79 -23.07
N TYR A 190 1.83 19.74 -22.43
CA TYR A 190 2.70 20.71 -23.12
C TYR A 190 4.12 20.21 -23.35
N TYR A 191 4.67 19.40 -22.43
CA TYR A 191 6.08 18.98 -22.45
C TYR A 191 6.26 17.48 -22.71
N SER A 192 5.17 16.72 -22.83
CA SER A 192 5.22 15.27 -23.08
C SER A 192 6.15 14.57 -22.09
N HIS A 193 7.05 13.70 -22.56
CA HIS A 193 7.99 12.95 -21.74
C HIS A 193 8.93 13.83 -20.89
N SER A 194 9.34 14.99 -21.42
CA SER A 194 10.21 15.93 -20.69
C SER A 194 9.51 16.56 -19.49
N GLY A 195 8.17 16.55 -19.45
CA GLY A 195 7.37 17.04 -18.34
C GLY A 195 7.31 16.10 -17.12
N VAL A 196 7.74 14.84 -17.26
CA VAL A 196 7.60 13.82 -16.19
C VAL A 196 8.44 14.18 -14.97
N VAL A 197 9.73 14.44 -15.12
CA VAL A 197 10.63 14.76 -14.00
C VAL A 197 10.24 16.08 -13.32
N PRO A 198 9.99 17.18 -14.07
CA PRO A 198 9.46 18.40 -13.45
C PRO A 198 8.15 18.19 -12.69
N ALA A 199 7.24 17.36 -13.21
CA ALA A 199 5.99 17.05 -12.51
C ALA A 199 6.25 16.36 -11.16
N ILE A 200 7.13 15.36 -11.13
CA ILE A 200 7.49 14.65 -9.89
C ILE A 200 8.07 15.63 -8.86
N VAL A 201 9.02 16.49 -9.27
CA VAL A 201 9.68 17.44 -8.37
C VAL A 201 8.70 18.51 -7.86
N LEU A 202 7.89 19.09 -8.75
CA LEU A 202 6.93 20.13 -8.38
C LEU A 202 5.81 19.58 -7.48
N ILE A 203 5.35 18.35 -7.70
CA ILE A 203 4.37 17.69 -6.81
C ILE A 203 4.99 17.47 -5.42
N ALA A 204 6.22 16.99 -5.35
CA ALA A 204 6.93 16.80 -4.08
C ALA A 204 7.10 18.14 -3.34
N PHE A 205 7.46 19.22 -4.06
CA PHE A 205 7.60 20.56 -3.52
C PHE A 205 6.27 21.09 -2.98
N ALA A 206 5.21 21.01 -3.77
CA ALA A 206 3.89 21.46 -3.35
C ALA A 206 3.38 20.67 -2.14
N THR A 207 3.58 19.34 -2.12
CA THR A 207 3.22 18.47 -0.99
C THR A 207 3.95 18.89 0.28
N MET A 208 5.26 19.15 0.17
CA MET A 208 6.07 19.64 1.29
C MET A 208 5.51 20.97 1.82
N LEU A 209 5.28 21.94 0.94
CA LEU A 209 4.76 23.25 1.35
C LEU A 209 3.40 23.16 2.04
N ILE A 210 2.48 22.37 1.49
CA ILE A 210 1.15 22.15 2.07
C ILE A 210 1.29 21.52 3.47
N THR A 211 2.12 20.51 3.61
CA THR A 211 2.31 19.81 4.89
C THR A 211 2.96 20.71 5.93
N LEU A 212 4.00 21.47 5.54
CA LEU A 212 4.65 22.45 6.40
C LEU A 212 3.67 23.53 6.86
N PHE A 213 2.84 24.06 5.95
CA PHE A 213 1.85 25.07 6.29
C PHE A 213 0.89 24.61 7.39
N TYR A 214 0.37 23.38 7.29
CA TYR A 214 -0.56 22.86 8.30
C TYR A 214 0.14 22.47 9.60
N SER A 215 1.36 21.92 9.54
CA SER A 215 2.12 21.52 10.72
C SER A 215 2.65 22.73 11.51
N TYR A 216 3.19 23.76 10.82
CA TYR A 216 3.78 24.94 11.46
C TYR A 216 2.73 25.86 12.12
N ARG A 217 1.47 25.76 11.75
CA ARG A 217 0.38 26.42 12.46
C ARG A 217 0.22 25.95 13.91
N THR A 218 0.63 24.73 14.22
CA THR A 218 0.54 24.18 15.59
C THR A 218 1.88 24.24 16.30
N PHE A 219 2.93 23.84 15.61
CA PHE A 219 4.29 23.83 16.13
C PHE A 219 5.16 24.74 15.25
N PRO A 220 5.26 26.04 15.57
CA PRO A 220 6.09 26.97 14.81
C PRO A 220 7.54 26.47 14.72
N PHE A 221 8.19 26.76 13.62
CA PHE A 221 9.59 26.42 13.44
C PHE A 221 10.45 27.28 14.39
N ARG A 222 11.28 26.60 15.21
CA ARG A 222 12.30 27.24 16.06
C ARG A 222 13.64 26.62 15.72
N PHE A 223 14.62 27.44 15.47
CA PHE A 223 15.97 26.97 15.13
C PHE A 223 16.84 26.96 16.40
N ASP A 224 16.66 25.96 17.24
CA ASP A 224 17.48 25.72 18.43
C ASP A 224 18.21 24.39 18.26
N PHE A 225 19.43 24.45 17.74
CA PHE A 225 20.27 23.28 17.55
C PHE A 225 21.10 22.99 18.79
N HIS A 226 20.87 21.79 19.38
CA HIS A 226 21.66 21.28 20.47
C HIS A 226 22.22 19.90 20.10
N ARG A 227 23.47 19.64 20.43
CA ARG A 227 24.11 18.31 20.18
C ARG A 227 23.36 17.16 20.84
N SER A 228 22.65 17.40 21.95
CA SER A 228 21.75 16.42 22.59
C SER A 228 20.68 15.88 21.65
N MET A 229 20.15 16.69 20.73
CA MET A 229 19.11 16.28 19.77
C MET A 229 19.55 15.15 18.86
N LEU A 230 20.85 15.08 18.52
CA LEU A 230 21.40 13.97 17.74
C LEU A 230 21.37 12.66 18.54
N ARG A 231 21.67 12.71 19.82
CA ARG A 231 21.65 11.53 20.69
C ARG A 231 20.22 11.07 20.99
N ASP A 232 19.34 12.01 21.25
CA ASP A 232 17.94 11.70 21.61
C ASP A 232 17.17 11.12 20.41
N GLY A 233 17.47 11.57 19.18
CA GLY A 233 16.89 11.03 17.96
C GLY A 233 17.46 9.67 17.55
N ALA A 234 18.65 9.27 18.01
CA ALA A 234 19.23 7.97 17.69
C ALA A 234 18.37 6.78 18.18
N SER A 235 17.65 6.95 19.30
CA SER A 235 16.71 5.95 19.80
C SER A 235 15.51 5.73 18.87
N MET A 236 15.03 6.81 18.26
CA MET A 236 13.97 6.80 17.25
C MET A 236 14.36 6.01 16.01
N ILE A 237 15.59 6.21 15.51
CA ILE A 237 16.12 5.51 14.34
C ILE A 237 16.21 4.01 14.61
N ARG A 238 16.73 3.61 15.78
CA ARG A 238 16.87 2.20 16.15
C ARG A 238 15.54 1.43 16.09
N LEU A 239 14.42 2.09 16.46
CA LEU A 239 13.09 1.50 16.35
C LEU A 239 12.63 1.35 14.90
N GLY A 240 13.01 2.29 14.02
CA GLY A 240 12.58 2.31 12.61
C GLY A 240 13.36 1.40 11.67
N VAL A 241 14.60 1.02 12.00
CA VAL A 241 15.53 0.34 11.07
C VAL A 241 14.96 -0.94 10.46
N ALA A 242 14.33 -1.80 11.26
CA ALA A 242 13.78 -3.06 10.75
C ALA A 242 12.68 -2.86 9.71
N PHE A 243 11.79 -1.88 9.92
CA PHE A 243 10.75 -1.51 8.96
C PHE A 243 11.30 -0.88 7.69
N VAL A 244 12.34 -0.03 7.85
CA VAL A 244 13.05 0.59 6.72
C VAL A 244 13.70 -0.46 5.85
N LEU A 245 14.37 -1.46 6.43
CA LEU A 245 15.02 -2.52 5.67
C LEU A 245 14.00 -3.33 4.86
N ALA A 246 12.86 -3.72 5.45
CA ALA A 246 11.81 -4.41 4.74
C ALA A 246 11.25 -3.57 3.58
N ALA A 247 10.94 -2.30 3.83
CA ALA A 247 10.44 -1.38 2.81
C ALA A 247 11.48 -1.08 1.71
N ALA A 248 12.77 -0.98 2.06
CA ALA A 248 13.85 -0.80 1.10
C ALA A 248 14.02 -2.02 0.18
N ILE A 249 13.93 -3.24 0.72
CA ILE A 249 13.97 -4.47 -0.08
C ILE A 249 12.80 -4.52 -1.06
N GLY A 250 11.58 -4.20 -0.61
CA GLY A 250 10.40 -4.11 -1.48
C GLY A 250 10.59 -3.10 -2.60
N SER A 251 11.02 -1.87 -2.25
CA SER A 251 11.27 -0.81 -3.24
C SER A 251 12.42 -1.15 -4.19
N ALA A 252 13.49 -1.81 -3.70
CA ALA A 252 14.58 -2.30 -4.55
C ALA A 252 14.08 -3.33 -5.58
N SER A 253 13.20 -4.23 -5.16
CA SER A 253 12.60 -5.23 -6.04
C SER A 253 11.74 -4.57 -7.12
N GLU A 254 10.98 -3.53 -6.79
CA GLU A 254 10.21 -2.77 -7.77
C GLU A 254 11.12 -2.08 -8.81
N VAL A 255 12.23 -1.49 -8.37
CA VAL A 255 13.23 -0.91 -9.28
C VAL A 255 13.84 -2.00 -10.17
N ALA A 256 14.27 -3.12 -9.58
CA ALA A 256 14.88 -4.23 -10.31
C ALA A 256 13.94 -4.80 -11.39
N ILE A 257 12.66 -5.01 -11.05
CA ILE A 257 11.66 -5.51 -11.99
C ILE A 257 11.49 -4.54 -13.16
N ARG A 258 11.24 -3.24 -12.87
CA ARG A 258 11.01 -2.25 -13.93
C ARG A 258 12.25 -2.01 -14.79
N ALA A 259 13.45 -1.99 -14.19
CA ALA A 259 14.69 -1.90 -14.91
C ALA A 259 14.92 -3.12 -15.82
N TYR A 260 14.66 -4.34 -15.31
CA TYR A 260 14.76 -5.57 -16.09
C TYR A 260 13.79 -5.58 -17.27
N LEU A 261 12.52 -5.21 -17.05
CA LEU A 261 11.51 -5.13 -18.10
C LEU A 261 11.88 -4.10 -19.19
N ASN A 262 12.52 -2.99 -18.80
CA ASN A 262 12.99 -2.01 -19.78
C ASN A 262 14.20 -2.49 -20.59
N VAL A 263 15.15 -3.17 -19.94
CA VAL A 263 16.40 -3.61 -20.57
C VAL A 263 16.19 -4.80 -21.51
N VAL A 264 15.35 -5.76 -21.10
CA VAL A 264 15.11 -7.02 -21.84
C VAL A 264 13.90 -6.91 -22.77
N GLY A 265 12.89 -6.14 -22.37
CA GLY A 265 11.71 -5.81 -23.16
C GLY A 265 11.78 -4.40 -23.74
N SER A 266 10.83 -3.58 -23.32
CA SER A 266 10.70 -2.18 -23.78
C SER A 266 10.15 -1.28 -22.67
N MET A 267 10.23 0.04 -22.86
CA MET A 267 9.59 1.00 -21.97
C MET A 267 8.06 0.87 -21.98
N ASP A 268 7.49 0.44 -23.11
CA ASP A 268 6.05 0.13 -23.22
C ASP A 268 5.68 -1.05 -22.29
N ASP A 269 6.51 -2.11 -22.25
CA ASP A 269 6.29 -3.24 -21.34
C ASP A 269 6.29 -2.81 -19.87
N VAL A 270 7.16 -1.86 -19.48
CA VAL A 270 7.16 -1.28 -18.14
C VAL A 270 5.85 -0.54 -17.86
N GLY A 271 5.36 0.24 -18.82
CA GLY A 271 4.11 0.97 -18.69
C GLY A 271 2.89 0.07 -18.60
N LEU A 272 2.83 -0.94 -19.45
CA LEU A 272 1.78 -1.96 -19.46
C LEU A 272 1.80 -2.79 -18.16
N TYR A 273 2.98 -3.26 -17.73
CA TYR A 273 3.15 -3.93 -16.44
C TYR A 273 2.65 -3.07 -15.28
N ASN A 274 3.05 -1.79 -15.26
CA ASN A 274 2.66 -0.88 -14.19
C ASN A 274 1.15 -0.64 -14.15
N ALA A 275 0.48 -0.54 -15.31
CA ALA A 275 -0.97 -0.39 -15.40
C ALA A 275 -1.71 -1.62 -14.84
N ALA A 276 -1.29 -2.84 -15.22
CA ALA A 276 -1.85 -4.07 -14.67
C ALA A 276 -1.59 -4.20 -13.16
N PHE A 277 -0.35 -3.97 -12.74
CA PHE A 277 0.04 -4.03 -11.32
C PHE A 277 -0.80 -3.07 -10.47
N MET A 278 -1.03 -1.86 -10.95
CA MET A 278 -1.84 -0.86 -10.27
C MET A 278 -3.28 -1.33 -10.07
N ILE A 279 -3.93 -1.88 -11.10
CA ILE A 279 -5.31 -2.34 -11.00
C ILE A 279 -5.41 -3.57 -10.10
N THR A 280 -4.55 -4.56 -10.31
CA THR A 280 -4.68 -5.88 -9.69
C THR A 280 -4.12 -5.92 -8.27
N ILE A 281 -2.97 -5.30 -8.02
CA ILE A 281 -2.27 -5.38 -6.74
C ILE A 281 -2.53 -4.14 -5.88
N THR A 282 -2.35 -2.94 -6.44
CA THR A 282 -2.43 -1.71 -5.65
C THR A 282 -3.86 -1.42 -5.20
N TYR A 283 -4.84 -1.50 -6.11
CA TYR A 283 -6.23 -1.22 -5.74
C TYR A 283 -6.86 -2.33 -4.90
N ALA A 284 -6.56 -3.61 -5.17
CA ALA A 284 -6.95 -4.70 -4.28
C ALA A 284 -6.28 -4.57 -2.89
N GLY A 285 -5.04 -4.09 -2.85
CA GLY A 285 -4.29 -3.81 -1.62
C GLY A 285 -4.99 -2.82 -0.67
N LEU A 286 -5.77 -1.88 -1.19
CA LEU A 286 -6.56 -0.96 -0.38
C LEU A 286 -7.65 -1.66 0.43
N VAL A 287 -8.25 -2.72 -0.11
CA VAL A 287 -9.22 -3.53 0.63
C VAL A 287 -8.55 -4.27 1.77
N PHE A 288 -7.35 -4.81 1.53
CA PHE A 288 -6.55 -5.46 2.56
C PHE A 288 -6.15 -4.49 3.67
N SER A 289 -5.70 -3.28 3.35
CA SER A 289 -5.31 -2.28 4.35
C SER A 289 -6.48 -1.80 5.22
N ALA A 290 -7.69 -1.73 4.65
CA ALA A 290 -8.90 -1.44 5.42
C ALA A 290 -9.22 -2.55 6.44
N MET A 291 -9.07 -3.82 6.02
CA MET A 291 -9.26 -4.98 6.90
C MET A 291 -8.19 -5.07 7.99
N GLU A 292 -6.95 -4.74 7.68
CA GLU A 292 -5.81 -4.71 8.58
C GLU A 292 -6.01 -3.78 9.78
N THR A 293 -6.65 -2.65 9.56
CA THR A 293 -6.86 -1.62 10.58
C THR A 293 -7.61 -2.14 11.81
N ASP A 294 -8.58 -3.04 11.63
CA ASP A 294 -9.31 -3.70 12.73
C ASP A 294 -8.65 -5.01 13.17
N TYR A 295 -8.12 -5.77 12.22
CA TYR A 295 -7.57 -7.10 12.46
C TYR A 295 -6.30 -7.08 13.33
N PHE A 296 -5.34 -6.22 13.01
CA PHE A 296 -4.03 -6.20 13.66
C PHE A 296 -4.09 -5.89 15.15
N PRO A 297 -4.86 -4.88 15.64
CA PRO A 297 -5.03 -4.66 17.08
C PRO A 297 -5.65 -5.84 17.82
N ARG A 298 -6.67 -6.49 17.22
CA ARG A 298 -7.31 -7.68 17.82
C ARG A 298 -6.35 -8.85 17.92
N LEU A 299 -5.57 -9.10 16.87
CA LEU A 299 -4.55 -10.15 16.86
C LEU A 299 -3.46 -9.88 17.89
N SER A 300 -2.98 -8.63 17.99
CA SER A 300 -1.94 -8.24 18.94
C SER A 300 -2.37 -8.41 20.39
N GLY A 301 -3.66 -8.22 20.69
CA GLY A 301 -4.22 -8.41 22.02
C GLY A 301 -4.19 -9.86 22.52
N VAL A 302 -4.13 -10.83 21.59
CA VAL A 302 -4.14 -12.28 21.91
C VAL A 302 -2.89 -13.02 21.42
N ALA A 303 -1.85 -12.30 21.02
CA ALA A 303 -0.68 -12.87 20.35
C ALA A 303 0.02 -14.01 21.13
N ASN A 304 -0.11 -14.04 22.47
CA ASN A 304 0.46 -15.06 23.34
C ASN A 304 -0.48 -16.25 23.58
N ASP A 305 -1.76 -16.14 23.24
CA ASP A 305 -2.74 -17.20 23.34
C ASP A 305 -2.85 -17.91 21.98
N TYR A 306 -2.48 -19.19 21.97
CA TYR A 306 -2.46 -19.99 20.76
C TYR A 306 -3.85 -20.21 20.15
N GLU A 307 -4.84 -20.58 20.99
CA GLU A 307 -6.19 -20.90 20.52
C GLU A 307 -6.92 -19.65 20.03
N ALA A 308 -6.81 -18.56 20.77
CA ALA A 308 -7.38 -17.27 20.39
C ALA A 308 -6.75 -16.73 19.12
N THR A 309 -5.41 -16.77 19.00
CA THR A 309 -4.68 -16.39 17.77
C THR A 309 -5.17 -17.19 16.58
N ASN A 310 -5.22 -18.53 16.71
CA ASN A 310 -5.65 -19.43 15.61
C ASN A 310 -7.11 -19.15 15.19
N SER A 311 -8.00 -18.91 16.16
CA SER A 311 -9.40 -18.56 15.91
C SER A 311 -9.53 -17.22 15.16
N ILE A 312 -8.81 -16.17 15.61
CA ILE A 312 -8.89 -14.84 14.99
C ILE A 312 -8.35 -14.87 13.58
N VAL A 313 -7.20 -15.52 13.34
CA VAL A 313 -6.57 -15.63 12.00
C VAL A 313 -7.50 -16.35 11.03
N ASN A 314 -8.03 -17.53 11.41
CA ASN A 314 -8.93 -18.28 10.53
C ASN A 314 -10.23 -17.51 10.24
N LYS A 315 -10.83 -16.84 11.22
CA LYS A 315 -12.01 -15.99 11.01
C LYS A 315 -11.72 -14.82 10.07
N GLN A 316 -10.53 -14.22 10.19
CA GLN A 316 -10.13 -13.14 9.27
C GLN A 316 -10.00 -13.66 7.85
N ILE A 317 -9.34 -14.81 7.63
CA ILE A 317 -9.23 -15.44 6.30
C ILE A 317 -10.64 -15.73 5.73
N GLU A 318 -11.53 -16.34 6.52
CA GLU A 318 -12.89 -16.65 6.09
C GLU A 318 -13.63 -15.41 5.59
N VAL A 319 -13.64 -14.34 6.39
CA VAL A 319 -14.35 -13.10 6.04
C VAL A 319 -13.69 -12.43 4.82
N SER A 320 -12.36 -12.32 4.81
CA SER A 320 -11.63 -11.72 3.71
C SER A 320 -11.86 -12.45 2.39
N LEU A 321 -11.81 -13.78 2.42
CA LEU A 321 -12.02 -14.61 1.24
C LEU A 321 -13.46 -14.49 0.70
N LEU A 322 -14.46 -14.57 1.58
CA LEU A 322 -15.87 -14.47 1.18
C LEU A 322 -16.26 -13.10 0.66
N LEU A 323 -15.55 -12.03 1.08
CA LEU A 323 -15.77 -10.68 0.56
C LEU A 323 -15.02 -10.43 -0.75
N LEU A 324 -13.73 -10.81 -0.80
CA LEU A 324 -12.88 -10.49 -1.94
C LEU A 324 -13.09 -11.41 -3.14
N ALA A 325 -13.34 -12.72 -2.95
CA ALA A 325 -13.44 -13.65 -4.07
C ALA A 325 -14.47 -13.23 -5.13
N PRO A 326 -15.73 -12.85 -4.78
CA PRO A 326 -16.68 -12.35 -5.77
C PRO A 326 -16.19 -11.09 -6.49
N MET A 327 -15.53 -10.18 -5.77
CA MET A 327 -14.96 -8.95 -6.34
C MET A 327 -13.83 -9.26 -7.33
N LEU A 328 -13.02 -10.28 -7.07
CA LEU A 328 -11.93 -10.69 -7.95
C LEU A 328 -12.46 -11.32 -9.25
N VAL A 329 -13.49 -12.16 -9.18
CA VAL A 329 -14.14 -12.70 -10.39
C VAL A 329 -14.79 -11.57 -11.20
N ALA A 330 -15.52 -10.66 -10.53
CA ALA A 330 -16.11 -9.49 -11.19
C ALA A 330 -15.01 -8.60 -11.83
N LEU A 331 -13.87 -8.43 -11.18
CA LEU A 331 -12.74 -7.69 -11.74
C LEU A 331 -12.20 -8.37 -13.00
N MET A 332 -12.00 -9.71 -13.00
CA MET A 332 -11.57 -10.44 -14.20
C MET A 332 -12.52 -10.21 -15.37
N MET A 333 -13.83 -10.27 -15.11
CA MET A 333 -14.87 -10.04 -16.10
C MET A 333 -14.77 -8.65 -16.74
N VAL A 334 -14.61 -7.60 -15.92
CA VAL A 334 -14.68 -6.22 -16.41
C VAL A 334 -13.36 -5.66 -16.94
N LEU A 335 -12.20 -6.33 -16.72
CA LEU A 335 -10.88 -5.86 -17.15
C LEU A 335 -10.80 -5.45 -18.63
N PRO A 336 -11.35 -6.22 -19.60
CA PRO A 336 -11.31 -5.81 -21.02
C PRO A 336 -11.99 -4.48 -21.31
N MET A 337 -13.02 -4.14 -20.54
CA MET A 337 -13.73 -2.86 -20.64
C MET A 337 -13.08 -1.78 -19.75
N LEU A 338 -12.59 -2.16 -18.57
CA LEU A 338 -12.06 -1.26 -17.57
C LEU A 338 -10.73 -0.63 -18.02
N ILE A 339 -9.83 -1.41 -18.63
CA ILE A 339 -8.51 -0.94 -19.05
C ILE A 339 -8.58 0.20 -20.07
N PRO A 340 -9.34 0.11 -21.17
CA PRO A 340 -9.50 1.26 -22.10
C PRO A 340 -10.14 2.48 -21.44
N ILE A 341 -11.06 2.28 -20.49
CA ILE A 341 -11.69 3.38 -19.76
C ILE A 341 -10.69 4.09 -18.84
N LEU A 342 -9.89 3.34 -18.09
CA LEU A 342 -8.95 3.90 -17.12
C LEU A 342 -7.66 4.45 -17.76
N PHE A 343 -7.22 3.86 -18.89
CA PHE A 343 -6.00 4.25 -19.60
C PHE A 343 -6.34 4.63 -21.07
N SER A 344 -6.00 3.78 -22.02
CA SER A 344 -6.33 3.93 -23.44
C SER A 344 -6.40 2.56 -24.10
N ASN A 345 -6.82 2.52 -25.40
CA ASN A 345 -6.85 1.27 -26.16
C ASN A 345 -5.43 0.67 -26.37
N GLU A 346 -4.40 1.47 -26.29
CA GLU A 346 -3.00 1.05 -26.34
C GLU A 346 -2.63 0.07 -25.22
N PHE A 347 -3.38 0.11 -24.10
CA PHE A 347 -3.17 -0.77 -22.95
C PHE A 347 -3.94 -2.10 -23.02
N LEU A 348 -4.71 -2.36 -24.07
CA LEU A 348 -5.43 -3.63 -24.24
C LEU A 348 -4.53 -4.88 -24.13
N PRO A 349 -3.28 -4.90 -24.63
CA PRO A 349 -2.40 -6.06 -24.50
C PRO A 349 -2.17 -6.53 -23.06
N VAL A 350 -2.41 -5.66 -22.06
CA VAL A 350 -2.20 -6.00 -20.65
C VAL A 350 -3.37 -6.76 -20.00
N VAL A 351 -4.52 -6.87 -20.69
CA VAL A 351 -5.72 -7.51 -20.15
C VAL A 351 -5.42 -8.93 -19.68
N GLY A 352 -4.80 -9.75 -20.54
CA GLY A 352 -4.46 -11.15 -20.19
C GLY A 352 -3.49 -11.25 -19.01
N MET A 353 -2.47 -10.39 -18.93
CA MET A 353 -1.58 -10.31 -17.78
C MET A 353 -2.36 -9.96 -16.49
N ALA A 354 -3.23 -8.94 -16.57
CA ALA A 354 -4.01 -8.49 -15.43
C ALA A 354 -4.96 -9.59 -14.92
N GLN A 355 -5.64 -10.31 -15.84
CA GLN A 355 -6.52 -11.42 -15.49
C GLN A 355 -5.79 -12.55 -14.76
N VAL A 356 -4.58 -12.93 -15.21
CA VAL A 356 -3.74 -13.89 -14.48
C VAL A 356 -3.36 -13.34 -13.10
N ALA A 357 -2.89 -12.08 -13.04
CA ALA A 357 -2.40 -11.48 -11.80
C ALA A 357 -3.50 -11.36 -10.72
N VAL A 358 -4.79 -11.26 -11.10
CA VAL A 358 -5.92 -11.28 -10.16
C VAL A 358 -5.95 -12.58 -9.34
N LEU A 359 -5.54 -13.73 -9.92
CA LEU A 359 -5.47 -15.01 -9.20
C LEU A 359 -4.51 -14.96 -7.99
N ALA A 360 -3.46 -14.16 -8.07
CA ALA A 360 -2.52 -13.98 -6.96
C ALA A 360 -3.20 -13.44 -5.69
N MET A 361 -4.26 -12.65 -5.85
CA MET A 361 -4.98 -12.05 -4.73
C MET A 361 -5.72 -13.07 -3.87
N TYR A 362 -6.14 -14.20 -4.42
CA TYR A 362 -6.69 -15.31 -3.64
C TYR A 362 -5.65 -15.88 -2.65
N PHE A 363 -4.41 -16.05 -3.11
CA PHE A 363 -3.33 -16.52 -2.24
C PHE A 363 -2.94 -15.46 -1.21
N LYS A 364 -2.91 -14.20 -1.59
CA LYS A 364 -2.66 -13.09 -0.65
C LYS A 364 -3.69 -13.02 0.47
N VAL A 365 -4.97 -13.28 0.17
CA VAL A 365 -6.04 -13.37 1.20
C VAL A 365 -5.73 -14.46 2.23
N LEU A 366 -5.16 -15.58 1.81
CA LEU A 366 -4.80 -16.68 2.71
C LEU A 366 -3.53 -16.36 3.51
N THR A 367 -2.54 -15.72 2.88
CA THR A 367 -1.20 -15.50 3.44
C THR A 367 -1.16 -14.35 4.42
N MET A 368 -1.74 -13.20 4.06
CA MET A 368 -1.60 -11.95 4.81
C MET A 368 -2.03 -12.06 6.29
N PRO A 369 -3.19 -12.63 6.66
CA PRO A 369 -3.56 -12.74 8.07
C PRO A 369 -2.60 -13.61 8.88
N VAL A 370 -1.97 -14.61 8.26
CA VAL A 370 -1.02 -15.51 8.91
C VAL A 370 0.34 -14.83 9.10
N SER A 371 0.81 -14.04 8.13
CA SER A 371 2.08 -13.31 8.23
C SER A 371 2.08 -12.30 9.39
N TYR A 372 0.91 -11.70 9.69
CA TYR A 372 0.75 -10.79 10.81
C TYR A 372 0.93 -11.41 12.21
N ILE A 373 0.91 -12.75 12.34
CA ILE A 373 1.25 -13.43 13.61
C ILE A 373 2.68 -13.05 14.04
N THR A 374 3.62 -12.98 13.10
CA THR A 374 5.02 -12.62 13.39
C THR A 374 5.12 -11.19 13.93
N LEU A 375 4.36 -10.28 13.33
CA LEU A 375 4.33 -8.87 13.71
C LEU A 375 3.65 -8.66 15.05
N ALA A 376 2.51 -9.34 15.31
CA ALA A 376 1.79 -9.29 16.58
C ALA A 376 2.64 -9.83 17.74
N ARG A 377 3.49 -10.82 17.49
CA ARG A 377 4.47 -11.36 18.44
C ARG A 377 5.76 -10.54 18.55
N ARG A 378 5.86 -9.40 17.87
CA ARG A 378 7.05 -8.52 17.86
C ARG A 378 8.32 -9.20 17.35
N LEU A 379 8.21 -10.19 16.47
CA LEU A 379 9.33 -10.91 15.87
C LEU A 379 9.73 -10.27 14.55
N SER A 380 10.25 -9.05 14.62
CA SER A 380 10.57 -8.21 13.46
C SER A 380 11.51 -8.88 12.46
N LEU A 381 12.48 -9.68 12.93
CA LEU A 381 13.41 -10.41 12.04
C LEU A 381 12.69 -11.49 11.24
N SER A 382 11.78 -12.25 11.87
CA SER A 382 11.01 -13.28 11.16
C SER A 382 10.10 -12.66 10.11
N PHE A 383 9.46 -11.52 10.44
CA PHE A 383 8.66 -10.74 9.49
C PHE A 383 9.53 -10.28 8.32
N LEU A 384 10.68 -9.66 8.59
CA LEU A 384 11.61 -9.18 7.58
C LEU A 384 12.04 -10.32 6.64
N LEU A 385 12.39 -11.49 7.16
CA LEU A 385 12.85 -12.62 6.35
C LEU A 385 11.73 -13.18 5.45
N LEU A 386 10.53 -13.33 5.97
CA LEU A 386 9.38 -13.80 5.19
C LEU A 386 9.00 -12.80 4.09
N GLU A 387 8.92 -11.52 4.41
CA GLU A 387 8.62 -10.46 3.45
C GLU A 387 9.71 -10.35 2.38
N SER A 388 10.99 -10.40 2.78
CA SER A 388 12.11 -10.37 1.84
C SER A 388 12.14 -11.59 0.91
N SER A 389 11.76 -12.76 1.42
CA SER A 389 11.69 -13.98 0.59
C SER A 389 10.67 -13.85 -0.54
N TYR A 390 9.50 -13.25 -0.26
CA TYR A 390 8.51 -12.94 -1.29
C TYR A 390 9.09 -12.07 -2.41
N TYR A 391 9.76 -10.97 -2.07
CA TYR A 391 10.32 -10.07 -3.08
C TYR A 391 11.42 -10.74 -3.92
N VAL A 392 12.28 -11.54 -3.30
CA VAL A 392 13.30 -12.32 -4.04
C VAL A 392 12.65 -13.30 -5.00
N ILE A 393 11.65 -14.06 -4.54
CA ILE A 393 10.90 -15.01 -5.37
C ILE A 393 10.20 -14.27 -6.52
N LEU A 394 9.59 -13.12 -6.26
CA LEU A 394 8.89 -12.32 -7.27
C LEU A 394 9.85 -11.86 -8.38
N VAL A 395 11.02 -11.32 -8.01
CA VAL A 395 12.02 -10.89 -9.01
C VAL A 395 12.49 -12.07 -9.86
N LEU A 396 12.85 -13.19 -9.24
CA LEU A 396 13.30 -14.39 -9.96
C LEU A 396 12.20 -14.96 -10.87
N ALA A 397 10.96 -15.03 -10.39
CA ALA A 397 9.83 -15.49 -11.16
C ALA A 397 9.55 -14.58 -12.37
N ILE A 398 9.62 -13.26 -12.19
CA ILE A 398 9.43 -12.30 -13.30
C ILE A 398 10.53 -12.47 -14.33
N VAL A 399 11.81 -12.58 -13.93
CA VAL A 399 12.92 -12.82 -14.86
C VAL A 399 12.69 -14.09 -15.68
N CYS A 400 12.34 -15.18 -15.04
CA CYS A 400 12.11 -16.45 -15.75
C CYS A 400 10.86 -16.42 -16.64
N CYS A 401 9.73 -15.94 -16.11
CA CYS A 401 8.46 -16.01 -16.83
C CYS A 401 8.39 -14.98 -17.97
N PHE A 402 9.01 -13.79 -17.83
CA PHE A 402 9.05 -12.79 -18.89
C PHE A 402 9.84 -13.29 -20.09
N GLN A 403 10.97 -14.00 -19.87
CA GLN A 403 11.74 -14.58 -20.97
C GLN A 403 10.95 -15.67 -21.74
N CYS A 404 10.08 -16.41 -21.05
CA CYS A 404 9.32 -17.51 -21.68
C CYS A 404 8.03 -17.02 -22.35
N TRP A 405 7.32 -16.07 -21.75
CA TRP A 405 5.95 -15.68 -22.13
C TRP A 405 5.74 -14.17 -22.24
N GLY A 406 6.81 -13.38 -22.24
CA GLY A 406 6.73 -11.91 -22.35
C GLY A 406 5.90 -11.29 -21.23
N LEU A 407 5.16 -10.25 -21.55
CA LEU A 407 4.35 -9.48 -20.61
C LEU A 407 3.31 -10.36 -19.85
N TRP A 408 2.66 -11.30 -20.55
CA TRP A 408 1.72 -12.23 -19.91
C TRP A 408 2.39 -13.06 -18.82
N GLY A 409 3.65 -13.46 -19.04
CA GLY A 409 4.44 -14.19 -18.05
C GLY A 409 4.65 -13.45 -16.74
N THR A 410 4.64 -12.12 -16.75
CA THR A 410 4.77 -11.35 -15.49
C THR A 410 3.55 -11.50 -14.59
N GLY A 411 2.34 -11.65 -15.16
CA GLY A 411 1.14 -11.99 -14.40
C GLY A 411 1.25 -13.37 -13.75
N LEU A 412 1.74 -14.36 -14.49
CA LEU A 412 2.00 -15.71 -13.97
C LEU A 412 3.07 -15.70 -12.87
N ALA A 413 4.13 -14.92 -13.03
CA ALA A 413 5.18 -14.75 -12.04
C ALA A 413 4.64 -14.22 -10.70
N ILE A 414 3.70 -13.26 -10.73
CA ILE A 414 3.04 -12.75 -9.53
C ILE A 414 2.25 -13.86 -8.83
N VAL A 415 1.53 -14.71 -9.59
CA VAL A 415 0.80 -15.86 -9.02
C VAL A 415 1.78 -16.85 -8.38
N ILE A 416 2.85 -17.23 -9.08
CA ILE A 416 3.87 -18.13 -8.56
C ILE A 416 4.50 -17.59 -7.27
N ALA A 417 4.83 -16.30 -7.24
CA ALA A 417 5.40 -15.66 -6.06
C ALA A 417 4.45 -15.74 -4.86
N HIS A 418 3.16 -15.44 -5.03
CA HIS A 418 2.19 -15.53 -3.94
C HIS A 418 1.86 -16.97 -3.51
N VAL A 419 1.90 -17.93 -4.44
CA VAL A 419 1.77 -19.38 -4.09
C VAL A 419 2.94 -19.83 -3.23
N LEU A 420 4.18 -19.51 -3.64
CA LEU A 420 5.37 -19.88 -2.87
C LEU A 420 5.45 -19.14 -1.53
N GLU A 421 5.10 -17.86 -1.50
CA GLU A 421 4.95 -17.11 -0.26
C GLU A 421 3.93 -17.78 0.68
N ASN A 422 2.77 -18.19 0.15
CA ASN A 422 1.74 -18.88 0.93
C ASN A 422 2.29 -20.16 1.58
N VAL A 423 3.00 -20.99 0.80
CA VAL A 423 3.63 -22.22 1.31
C VAL A 423 4.65 -21.90 2.40
N LEU A 424 5.52 -20.89 2.19
CA LEU A 424 6.54 -20.50 3.16
C LEU A 424 5.92 -19.96 4.45
N VAL A 425 4.98 -19.04 4.35
CA VAL A 425 4.34 -18.40 5.51
C VAL A 425 3.50 -19.39 6.30
N MET A 426 2.69 -20.22 5.61
CA MET A 426 1.88 -21.27 6.26
C MET A 426 2.76 -22.32 6.93
N GLY A 427 3.81 -22.77 6.23
CA GLY A 427 4.77 -23.73 6.76
C GLY A 427 5.49 -23.19 8.00
N TYR A 428 5.99 -21.96 7.93
CA TYR A 428 6.65 -21.29 9.06
C TYR A 428 5.71 -21.09 10.25
N ALA A 429 4.48 -20.64 10.00
CA ALA A 429 3.50 -20.41 11.05
C ALA A 429 3.06 -21.72 11.73
N THR A 430 2.89 -22.78 10.95
CA THR A 430 2.57 -24.12 11.47
C THR A 430 3.72 -24.66 12.32
N TRP A 431 4.96 -24.58 11.82
CA TRP A 431 6.13 -25.09 12.52
C TRP A 431 6.44 -24.31 13.80
N LYS A 432 6.44 -22.98 13.72
CA LYS A 432 6.92 -22.14 14.85
C LYS A 432 5.82 -21.74 15.82
N TYR A 433 4.60 -21.53 15.31
CA TYR A 433 3.48 -21.04 16.13
C TYR A 433 2.38 -22.08 16.31
N GLY A 434 2.52 -23.27 15.69
CA GLY A 434 1.52 -24.31 15.73
C GLY A 434 0.21 -23.91 15.02
N TYR A 435 0.22 -22.89 14.13
CA TYR A 435 -0.96 -22.45 13.38
C TYR A 435 -1.59 -23.62 12.65
N ARG A 436 -2.91 -23.72 12.69
CA ARG A 436 -3.69 -24.74 11.96
C ARG A 436 -4.83 -24.08 11.20
N ILE A 437 -4.82 -24.31 9.90
CA ILE A 437 -5.93 -23.88 9.05
C ILE A 437 -7.17 -24.73 9.35
N THR A 438 -8.34 -24.10 9.47
CA THR A 438 -9.58 -24.82 9.76
C THR A 438 -10.15 -25.47 8.50
N SER A 439 -10.90 -26.59 8.66
CA SER A 439 -11.60 -27.25 7.56
C SER A 439 -12.63 -26.31 6.86
N ALA A 440 -13.14 -25.33 7.58
CA ALA A 440 -14.03 -24.33 7.02
C ALA A 440 -13.30 -23.43 6.02
N VAL A 441 -12.13 -22.89 6.41
CA VAL A 441 -11.28 -22.08 5.51
C VAL A 441 -10.89 -22.88 4.28
N LEU A 442 -10.46 -24.13 4.44
CA LEU A 442 -10.08 -25.01 3.31
C LEU A 442 -11.24 -25.21 2.33
N ARG A 443 -12.46 -25.46 2.83
CA ARG A 443 -13.63 -25.64 1.96
C ARG A 443 -13.98 -24.36 1.21
N TYR A 444 -13.95 -23.19 1.89
CA TYR A 444 -14.26 -21.91 1.24
C TYR A 444 -13.18 -21.54 0.23
N ALA A 445 -11.90 -21.77 0.59
CA ALA A 445 -10.78 -21.54 -0.32
C ALA A 445 -10.86 -22.46 -1.54
N ALA A 446 -11.09 -23.76 -1.36
CA ALA A 446 -11.23 -24.71 -2.47
C ALA A 446 -12.37 -24.29 -3.41
N PHE A 447 -13.56 -23.95 -2.89
CA PHE A 447 -14.69 -23.53 -3.71
C PHE A 447 -14.41 -22.24 -4.47
N GLN A 448 -13.94 -21.19 -3.78
CA GLN A 448 -13.70 -19.87 -4.39
C GLN A 448 -12.52 -19.91 -5.36
N LEU A 449 -11.45 -20.63 -5.05
CA LEU A 449 -10.33 -20.84 -5.99
C LEU A 449 -10.79 -21.58 -7.24
N THR A 450 -11.62 -22.62 -7.11
CA THR A 450 -12.16 -23.33 -8.27
C THR A 450 -12.97 -22.38 -9.18
N ILE A 451 -13.78 -21.49 -8.61
CA ILE A 451 -14.50 -20.47 -9.39
C ILE A 451 -13.52 -19.48 -10.01
N GLY A 452 -12.52 -18.99 -9.26
CA GLY A 452 -11.51 -18.05 -9.77
C GLY A 452 -10.69 -18.63 -10.92
N PHE A 453 -10.23 -19.88 -10.80
CA PHE A 453 -9.53 -20.58 -11.90
C PHE A 453 -10.48 -20.89 -13.06
N GLY A 454 -11.75 -21.20 -12.78
CA GLY A 454 -12.79 -21.37 -13.80
C GLY A 454 -13.03 -20.08 -14.59
N ALA A 455 -13.15 -18.95 -13.89
CA ALA A 455 -13.25 -17.63 -14.50
C ALA A 455 -12.01 -17.36 -15.38
N PHE A 456 -10.82 -17.57 -14.86
CA PHE A 456 -9.60 -17.43 -15.65
C PHE A 456 -9.60 -18.35 -16.90
N ALA A 457 -10.05 -19.60 -16.79
CA ALA A 457 -10.16 -20.49 -17.94
C ALA A 457 -11.16 -19.95 -18.99
N VAL A 458 -12.27 -19.32 -18.55
CA VAL A 458 -13.23 -18.66 -19.44
C VAL A 458 -12.57 -17.51 -20.19
N THR A 459 -11.70 -16.72 -19.53
CA THR A 459 -10.99 -15.61 -20.22
C THR A 459 -10.06 -16.10 -21.32
N MET A 460 -9.58 -17.35 -21.26
CA MET A 460 -8.69 -17.95 -22.24
C MET A 460 -9.41 -18.73 -23.36
N LEU A 461 -10.63 -19.23 -23.10
CA LEU A 461 -11.33 -20.15 -23.98
C LEU A 461 -12.55 -19.54 -24.66
N CYS A 462 -13.13 -18.48 -24.08
CA CYS A 462 -14.39 -17.91 -24.55
C CYS A 462 -14.18 -16.48 -25.05
N GLU A 463 -14.88 -16.14 -26.14
CA GLU A 463 -14.86 -14.79 -26.72
C GLU A 463 -16.31 -14.25 -26.90
N GLY A 464 -16.42 -12.93 -27.10
CA GLY A 464 -17.64 -12.25 -27.43
C GLY A 464 -18.75 -12.42 -26.36
N PHE A 465 -19.97 -12.74 -26.78
CA PHE A 465 -21.12 -12.81 -25.89
C PHE A 465 -21.03 -13.96 -24.87
N LEU A 466 -20.43 -15.09 -25.25
CA LEU A 466 -20.25 -16.25 -24.38
C LEU A 466 -19.35 -15.93 -23.18
N TYR A 467 -18.28 -15.17 -23.41
CA TYR A 467 -17.40 -14.66 -22.34
C TYR A 467 -18.21 -13.91 -21.28
N TRP A 468 -19.01 -12.93 -21.68
CA TRP A 468 -19.77 -12.10 -20.72
C TRP A 468 -20.80 -12.89 -19.92
N ILE A 469 -21.53 -13.82 -20.56
CA ILE A 469 -22.53 -14.64 -19.87
C ILE A 469 -21.88 -15.58 -18.86
N THR A 470 -20.82 -16.29 -19.25
CA THR A 470 -20.17 -17.27 -18.38
C THR A 470 -19.47 -16.59 -17.20
N GLU A 471 -18.79 -15.47 -17.42
CA GLU A 471 -18.17 -14.67 -16.36
C GLU A 471 -19.22 -14.08 -15.40
N ALA A 472 -20.33 -13.56 -15.92
CA ALA A 472 -21.42 -13.07 -15.09
C ALA A 472 -22.04 -14.19 -14.25
N ALA A 473 -22.23 -15.39 -14.84
CA ALA A 473 -22.74 -16.55 -14.10
C ALA A 473 -21.80 -16.97 -12.97
N LEU A 474 -20.48 -17.05 -13.23
CA LEU A 474 -19.49 -17.35 -12.21
C LEU A 474 -19.43 -16.30 -11.11
N THR A 475 -19.54 -15.02 -11.46
CA THR A 475 -19.62 -13.91 -10.50
C THR A 475 -20.85 -14.04 -9.60
N ILE A 476 -22.02 -14.35 -10.18
CA ILE A 476 -23.27 -14.56 -9.44
C ILE A 476 -23.14 -15.77 -8.50
N VAL A 477 -22.57 -16.89 -8.98
CA VAL A 477 -22.38 -18.11 -8.16
C VAL A 477 -21.44 -17.82 -6.98
N SER A 478 -20.28 -17.17 -7.23
CA SER A 478 -19.35 -16.77 -6.17
C SER A 478 -20.00 -15.84 -5.14
N THR A 479 -20.78 -14.85 -5.62
CA THR A 479 -21.50 -13.89 -4.77
C THR A 479 -22.57 -14.56 -3.94
N ALA A 480 -23.40 -15.40 -4.57
CA ALA A 480 -24.48 -16.13 -3.90
C ALA A 480 -23.93 -17.07 -2.81
N TYR A 481 -22.86 -17.80 -3.12
CA TYR A 481 -22.17 -18.64 -2.14
C TYR A 481 -21.63 -17.83 -0.96
N SER A 482 -20.93 -16.73 -1.23
CA SER A 482 -20.38 -15.85 -0.19
C SER A 482 -21.48 -15.28 0.71
N ILE A 483 -22.55 -14.76 0.13
CA ILE A 483 -23.71 -14.24 0.87
C ILE A 483 -24.37 -15.36 1.71
N HIS A 484 -24.54 -16.55 1.13
CA HIS A 484 -25.13 -17.68 1.84
C HIS A 484 -24.32 -18.06 3.10
N VAL A 485 -22.99 -18.22 2.96
CA VAL A 485 -22.12 -18.57 4.08
C VAL A 485 -22.06 -17.45 5.12
N LEU A 486 -21.94 -16.18 4.70
CA LEU A 486 -21.93 -15.04 5.61
C LEU A 486 -23.25 -14.92 6.38
N ARG A 487 -24.40 -15.17 5.74
CA ARG A 487 -25.71 -15.19 6.41
C ARG A 487 -25.82 -16.26 7.48
N GLN A 488 -25.25 -17.43 7.26
CA GLN A 488 -25.26 -18.52 8.26
C GLN A 488 -24.38 -18.21 9.47
N LYS A 489 -23.28 -17.48 9.27
CA LYS A 489 -22.29 -17.18 10.34
C LYS A 489 -22.52 -15.87 11.07
N THR A 490 -23.29 -14.94 10.49
CA THR A 490 -23.49 -13.61 11.06
C THR A 490 -24.98 -13.33 11.25
N HIS A 491 -25.39 -12.89 12.46
CA HIS A 491 -26.72 -12.32 12.70
C HIS A 491 -26.91 -10.93 12.04
N LEU A 492 -26.04 -10.56 11.08
CA LEU A 492 -26.11 -9.30 10.35
C LEU A 492 -27.45 -9.10 9.63
N TRP A 493 -28.03 -10.19 9.12
CA TRP A 493 -29.32 -10.11 8.44
C TRP A 493 -30.47 -9.80 9.39
N GLU A 494 -30.47 -10.33 10.59
CA GLU A 494 -31.46 -10.01 11.62
C GLU A 494 -31.34 -8.53 12.06
N ARG A 495 -30.10 -8.03 12.21
CA ARG A 495 -29.83 -6.60 12.49
C ARG A 495 -30.21 -5.66 11.33
N LEU A 496 -29.96 -6.05 10.09
CA LEU A 496 -30.37 -5.27 8.91
C LEU A 496 -31.90 -5.28 8.74
N ARG A 497 -32.53 -6.44 8.96
CA ARG A 497 -33.99 -6.58 8.89
C ARG A 497 -34.68 -5.81 10.02
N SER A 498 -34.09 -5.72 11.20
CA SER A 498 -34.59 -4.90 12.29
C SER A 498 -34.44 -3.39 12.04
N LYS A 499 -33.42 -2.98 11.29
CA LYS A 499 -33.20 -1.57 10.89
C LYS A 499 -34.00 -1.15 9.67
N LEU A 500 -34.42 -2.08 8.80
CA LEU A 500 -35.26 -1.84 7.62
C LEU A 500 -36.73 -2.03 7.91
N ARG A 501 -37.11 -2.50 9.09
CA ARG A 501 -38.47 -2.50 9.61
C ARG A 501 -38.69 -1.26 10.48
N ILE A 502 -38.64 -0.10 9.85
CA ILE A 502 -39.28 1.13 10.31
C ILE A 502 -40.44 1.41 9.35
#